data_6ed1c9bdf626ea1f4f816988b1f2d237
#
_entry.id   6ed1c9bdf626ea1f4f816988b1f2d237
#
_cell.length_a   1.000
_cell.length_b   1.000
_cell.length_c   1.000
_cell.angle_alpha   90.00
_cell.angle_beta   90.00
_cell.angle_gamma   90.00
#
_symmetry.space_group_name_H-M   'P 1'
#
loop_
_entity.id
_entity.type
_entity.pdbx_description
1 polymer ?
#
loop_
_entity_poly.entity_id
_entity_poly.type
_entity_poly.pdbx_seq_one_letter_code
_entity_poly.pdbx_strand_id
1 'polypeptide(L)'
;MPEYFRHLDVYSDWVEAARSQADLYPVAPPGEQTRRHIRDTLGFVGREPWPQEVRIEAAWERDGLAGEEVSWSVGYGPKSRAWILKPAGPSRPLPGIIALHGHDGMKFFGKEKIADARDPVPAVVKTLRAELYASRPFANDLAKLGFVVLVHDVFLWGSRRFPFESMPESVHQLVANWRKAQRKTALQTSEAECYEVAAKNHEHLVAKYCTLLGTSLAGVVNFEDRCAVRYLQSRPDVQPGPMGCVGLSGGGCRAALLQATCNTIGAAVIVGMMTTHPQLLDHQVDCHTWMFFPPGLARFADWPDLAASRAPSPLLVQYDRDDQLFPIQGMEAAHRRIASHYQQIGQPDAYQGQFYDGPHKFDAVMQAEAFAWLRAKLGEK
;
A
#
# COMPACT_ATOMS: atom_id res chain seq x y z
N MET A 1 9.89 -10.91 35.62
CA MET A 1 8.50 -11.27 35.31
C MET A 1 8.41 -11.32 33.80
N PRO A 2 7.65 -12.24 33.19
CA PRO A 2 7.44 -12.22 31.74
C PRO A 2 6.84 -10.87 31.31
N GLU A 3 7.17 -10.43 30.10
CA GLU A 3 6.60 -9.23 29.50
C GLU A 3 5.08 -9.40 29.36
N TYR A 4 4.31 -8.38 29.72
CA TYR A 4 2.84 -8.43 29.65
C TYR A 4 2.34 -7.69 28.41
N PHE A 5 1.48 -8.36 27.64
CA PHE A 5 0.85 -7.85 26.43
C PHE A 5 -0.67 -7.75 26.64
N ARG A 6 -1.24 -6.56 26.51
CA ARG A 6 -2.66 -6.27 26.86
C ARG A 6 -3.67 -7.19 26.15
N HIS A 7 -3.49 -7.43 24.85
CA HIS A 7 -4.42 -8.25 24.07
C HIS A 7 -4.14 -9.77 24.16
N LEU A 8 -3.00 -10.16 24.70
CA LEU A 8 -2.71 -11.57 24.99
C LEU A 8 -3.01 -11.97 26.42
N ASP A 9 -3.03 -11.01 27.35
CA ASP A 9 -3.34 -11.18 28.78
C ASP A 9 -2.66 -12.41 29.38
N VAL A 10 -3.43 -13.42 29.80
CA VAL A 10 -2.93 -14.68 30.40
C VAL A 10 -2.03 -15.49 29.45
N TYR A 11 -2.06 -15.22 28.19
CA TYR A 11 -1.20 -15.83 27.16
C TYR A 11 0.03 -14.98 26.79
N SER A 12 0.37 -13.96 27.57
CA SER A 12 1.55 -13.12 27.29
C SER A 12 2.87 -13.90 27.26
N ASP A 13 2.96 -14.99 28.04
CA ASP A 13 4.09 -15.92 28.06
C ASP A 13 4.25 -16.74 26.76
N TRP A 14 3.19 -16.82 25.93
CA TRP A 14 3.27 -17.44 24.61
C TRP A 14 4.29 -16.75 23.69
N VAL A 15 4.46 -15.44 23.83
CA VAL A 15 5.45 -14.70 23.05
C VAL A 15 6.86 -15.19 23.35
N GLU A 16 7.18 -15.38 24.63
CA GLU A 16 8.50 -15.91 25.04
C GLU A 16 8.67 -17.38 24.64
N ALA A 17 7.62 -18.19 24.80
CA ALA A 17 7.61 -19.56 24.32
C ALA A 17 7.86 -19.65 22.81
N ALA A 18 7.25 -18.78 22.02
CA ALA A 18 7.48 -18.71 20.58
C ALA A 18 8.93 -18.29 20.24
N ARG A 19 9.46 -17.30 20.93
CA ARG A 19 10.89 -16.85 20.77
C ARG A 19 11.88 -17.94 21.14
N SER A 20 11.56 -18.80 22.11
CA SER A 20 12.43 -19.92 22.50
C SER A 20 12.46 -21.06 21.48
N GLN A 21 11.42 -21.20 20.66
CA GLN A 21 11.29 -22.24 19.65
C GLN A 21 11.80 -21.84 18.28
N ALA A 22 11.86 -20.54 17.99
CA ALA A 22 12.30 -20.02 16.70
C ALA A 22 12.98 -18.66 16.88
N ASP A 23 14.02 -18.42 16.10
CA ASP A 23 14.57 -17.07 15.94
C ASP A 23 13.54 -16.23 15.17
N LEU A 24 12.82 -15.37 15.88
CA LEU A 24 11.80 -14.51 15.29
C LEU A 24 12.39 -13.16 14.91
N TYR A 25 12.03 -12.70 13.72
CA TYR A 25 12.44 -11.41 13.16
C TYR A 25 13.96 -11.25 13.00
N PRO A 26 14.68 -12.30 12.52
CA PRO A 26 16.11 -12.18 12.29
C PRO A 26 16.40 -11.05 11.30
N VAL A 27 17.60 -10.50 11.35
CA VAL A 27 18.03 -9.47 10.40
C VAL A 27 18.35 -10.12 9.07
N ALA A 28 17.55 -9.84 8.04
CA ALA A 28 17.76 -10.32 6.69
C ALA A 28 18.58 -9.29 5.87
N PRO A 29 19.78 -9.63 5.38
CA PRO A 29 20.61 -8.69 4.64
C PRO A 29 19.98 -8.33 3.28
N PRO A 30 20.22 -7.12 2.75
CA PRO A 30 19.84 -6.78 1.39
C PRO A 30 20.43 -7.76 0.36
N GLY A 31 19.67 -8.07 -0.68
CA GLY A 31 20.13 -8.90 -1.78
C GLY A 31 19.08 -9.87 -2.33
N GLU A 32 19.46 -10.59 -3.39
CA GLU A 32 18.53 -11.43 -4.15
C GLU A 32 18.03 -12.63 -3.33
N GLN A 33 18.82 -13.15 -2.39
CA GLN A 33 18.36 -14.25 -1.52
C GLN A 33 17.19 -13.82 -0.64
N THR A 34 17.31 -12.69 0.06
CA THR A 34 16.21 -12.12 0.87
C THR A 34 15.00 -11.82 0.03
N ARG A 35 15.17 -11.21 -1.14
CA ARG A 35 14.10 -10.91 -2.08
C ARG A 35 13.38 -12.16 -2.60
N ARG A 36 14.11 -13.26 -2.81
CA ARG A 36 13.51 -14.54 -3.19
C ARG A 36 12.66 -15.08 -2.05
N HIS A 37 13.15 -15.10 -0.82
CA HIS A 37 12.36 -15.52 0.34
C HIS A 37 11.10 -14.67 0.52
N ILE A 38 11.19 -13.34 0.31
CA ILE A 38 10.01 -12.47 0.33
C ILE A 38 8.99 -12.92 -0.72
N ARG A 39 9.40 -13.12 -1.98
CA ARG A 39 8.49 -13.57 -3.05
C ARG A 39 7.86 -14.93 -2.73
N ASP A 40 8.65 -15.88 -2.23
CA ASP A 40 8.18 -17.21 -1.86
C ASP A 40 7.14 -17.15 -0.72
N THR A 41 7.37 -16.29 0.27
CA THR A 41 6.43 -16.05 1.39
C THR A 41 5.13 -15.39 0.92
N LEU A 42 5.20 -14.47 -0.03
CA LEU A 42 4.02 -13.82 -0.58
C LEU A 42 3.16 -14.78 -1.42
N GLY A 43 3.76 -15.79 -2.02
CA GLY A 43 3.09 -16.66 -3.01
C GLY A 43 2.94 -15.98 -4.39
N PHE A 44 2.21 -16.61 -5.30
CA PHE A 44 2.08 -16.16 -6.70
C PHE A 44 3.43 -16.06 -7.45
N VAL A 45 4.34 -16.99 -7.18
CA VAL A 45 5.72 -16.95 -7.68
C VAL A 45 5.92 -17.46 -9.10
N GLY A 46 4.95 -18.10 -9.71
CA GLY A 46 5.13 -18.88 -10.95
C GLY A 46 4.94 -18.14 -12.27
N ARG A 47 4.40 -16.92 -12.27
CA ARG A 47 4.15 -16.12 -13.47
C ARG A 47 4.54 -14.67 -13.26
N GLU A 48 5.21 -14.10 -14.26
CA GLU A 48 5.31 -12.65 -14.36
C GLU A 48 3.92 -12.07 -14.59
N PRO A 49 3.46 -11.11 -13.76
CA PRO A 49 2.17 -10.48 -13.94
C PRO A 49 2.19 -9.64 -15.23
N TRP A 50 1.18 -9.83 -16.08
CA TRP A 50 1.02 -9.06 -17.31
C TRP A 50 -0.44 -8.63 -17.47
N PRO A 51 -0.72 -7.35 -17.77
CA PRO A 51 -2.08 -6.89 -18.01
C PRO A 51 -2.64 -7.50 -19.28
N GLN A 52 -3.81 -8.12 -19.16
CA GLN A 52 -4.51 -8.76 -20.29
C GLN A 52 -5.73 -7.92 -20.67
N GLU A 53 -6.14 -7.99 -21.96
CA GLU A 53 -7.33 -7.30 -22.43
C GLU A 53 -7.39 -5.83 -22.05
N VAL A 54 -6.29 -5.14 -22.20
CA VAL A 54 -6.19 -3.70 -21.89
C VAL A 54 -7.17 -2.90 -22.76
N ARG A 55 -7.90 -1.96 -22.15
CA ARG A 55 -8.80 -1.04 -22.86
C ARG A 55 -8.64 0.37 -22.28
N ILE A 56 -8.70 1.36 -23.14
CA ILE A 56 -8.91 2.76 -22.77
C ILE A 56 -10.41 2.97 -22.75
N GLU A 57 -10.97 3.20 -21.58
CA GLU A 57 -12.40 3.35 -21.34
C GLU A 57 -12.87 4.78 -21.55
N ALA A 58 -12.03 5.77 -21.19
CA ALA A 58 -12.32 7.19 -21.35
C ALA A 58 -11.02 8.00 -21.38
N ALA A 59 -11.06 9.20 -21.95
CA ALA A 59 -10.02 10.20 -21.88
C ALA A 59 -10.64 11.57 -21.56
N TRP A 60 -9.88 12.44 -20.86
CA TRP A 60 -10.31 13.80 -20.51
C TRP A 60 -9.12 14.73 -20.36
N GLU A 61 -9.39 16.02 -20.38
CA GLU A 61 -8.44 17.05 -19.92
C GLU A 61 -9.10 17.86 -18.81
N ARG A 62 -8.39 18.09 -17.73
CA ARG A 62 -8.85 18.87 -16.60
C ARG A 62 -7.68 19.43 -15.78
N ASP A 63 -7.80 20.67 -15.35
CA ASP A 63 -6.84 21.33 -14.44
C ASP A 63 -5.37 21.24 -14.89
N GLY A 64 -5.13 21.31 -16.23
CA GLY A 64 -3.82 21.22 -16.84
C GLY A 64 -3.26 19.79 -16.95
N LEU A 65 -4.09 18.78 -16.69
CA LEU A 65 -3.75 17.37 -16.84
C LEU A 65 -4.56 16.71 -17.96
N ALA A 66 -3.89 15.88 -18.75
CA ALA A 66 -4.52 14.86 -19.57
C ALA A 66 -4.69 13.57 -18.73
N GLY A 67 -5.91 13.05 -18.70
CA GLY A 67 -6.27 11.85 -17.96
C GLY A 67 -6.83 10.78 -18.87
N GLU A 68 -6.56 9.53 -18.56
CA GLU A 68 -7.17 8.35 -19.18
C GLU A 68 -7.71 7.42 -18.11
N GLU A 69 -8.92 6.88 -18.30
CA GLU A 69 -9.37 5.70 -17.57
C GLU A 69 -9.02 4.46 -18.39
N VAL A 70 -8.33 3.53 -17.77
CA VAL A 70 -7.93 2.29 -18.42
C VAL A 70 -8.40 1.09 -17.58
N SER A 71 -8.67 -0.03 -18.26
CA SER A 71 -8.99 -1.30 -17.59
C SER A 71 -8.15 -2.44 -18.16
N TRP A 72 -7.88 -3.44 -17.31
CA TRP A 72 -7.22 -4.68 -17.70
C TRP A 72 -7.65 -5.85 -16.83
N SER A 73 -7.49 -7.08 -17.34
CA SER A 73 -7.58 -8.30 -16.55
C SER A 73 -6.21 -8.66 -15.98
N VAL A 74 -6.17 -9.11 -14.74
CA VAL A 74 -4.99 -9.71 -14.10
C VAL A 74 -4.99 -11.25 -14.21
N GLY A 75 -5.93 -11.81 -14.99
CA GLY A 75 -6.10 -13.25 -15.20
C GLY A 75 -7.15 -13.90 -14.29
N TYR A 76 -7.75 -13.14 -13.37
CA TYR A 76 -8.84 -13.60 -12.51
C TYR A 76 -9.68 -12.41 -12.00
N GLY A 77 -10.92 -12.68 -11.59
CA GLY A 77 -11.86 -11.72 -11.01
C GLY A 77 -12.27 -10.58 -11.96
N PRO A 78 -12.85 -9.51 -11.45
CA PRO A 78 -13.23 -8.35 -12.25
C PRO A 78 -11.99 -7.61 -12.78
N LYS A 79 -12.12 -6.84 -13.86
CA LYS A 79 -11.02 -6.02 -14.38
C LYS A 79 -10.61 -4.95 -13.38
N SER A 80 -9.30 -4.75 -13.22
CA SER A 80 -8.77 -3.56 -12.56
C SER A 80 -9.07 -2.33 -13.40
N ARG A 81 -9.52 -1.25 -12.76
CA ARG A 81 -9.60 0.08 -13.36
C ARG A 81 -8.53 0.99 -12.79
N ALA A 82 -7.96 1.80 -13.65
CA ALA A 82 -6.92 2.74 -13.27
C ALA A 82 -7.11 4.08 -13.97
N TRP A 83 -6.55 5.12 -13.38
CA TRP A 83 -6.38 6.42 -14.01
C TRP A 83 -4.92 6.66 -14.31
N ILE A 84 -4.64 7.12 -15.52
CA ILE A 84 -3.35 7.64 -15.96
C ILE A 84 -3.47 9.13 -16.01
N LEU A 85 -2.58 9.84 -15.31
CA LEU A 85 -2.56 11.29 -15.22
C LEU A 85 -1.19 11.79 -15.68
N LYS A 86 -1.17 12.80 -16.54
CA LYS A 86 0.07 13.46 -16.99
C LYS A 86 -0.21 14.92 -17.35
N PRO A 87 0.80 15.80 -17.43
CA PRO A 87 0.61 17.16 -17.93
C PRO A 87 -0.05 17.16 -19.31
N ALA A 88 -1.01 18.07 -19.53
CA ALA A 88 -1.62 18.26 -20.84
C ALA A 88 -0.63 18.93 -21.82
N GLY A 89 -0.78 18.65 -23.13
CA GLY A 89 0.04 19.21 -24.21
C GLY A 89 1.06 18.25 -24.79
N PRO A 90 1.82 18.69 -25.80
CA PRO A 90 2.81 17.87 -26.47
C PRO A 90 3.91 17.48 -25.49
N SER A 91 4.16 16.20 -25.32
CA SER A 91 5.11 15.74 -24.34
C SER A 91 6.08 14.72 -24.92
N ARG A 92 7.35 14.93 -24.61
CA ARG A 92 8.32 13.84 -24.57
C ARG A 92 7.87 12.82 -23.53
N PRO A 93 8.37 11.57 -23.60
CA PRO A 93 8.14 10.60 -22.54
C PRO A 93 8.60 11.14 -21.17
N LEU A 94 7.78 10.94 -20.14
CA LEU A 94 8.03 11.42 -18.78
C LEU A 94 8.31 10.25 -17.84
N PRO A 95 9.01 10.47 -16.72
CA PRO A 95 9.20 9.42 -15.71
C PRO A 95 7.85 8.88 -15.18
N GLY A 96 7.76 7.55 -15.02
CA GLY A 96 6.56 6.90 -14.54
C GLY A 96 6.53 6.77 -13.02
N ILE A 97 5.34 6.97 -12.41
CA ILE A 97 5.12 6.73 -10.98
C ILE A 97 3.83 5.92 -10.77
N ILE A 98 3.91 4.94 -9.88
CA ILE A 98 2.74 4.25 -9.34
C ILE A 98 2.36 4.94 -8.02
N ALA A 99 1.21 5.62 -7.99
CA ALA A 99 0.64 6.16 -6.77
C ALA A 99 -0.35 5.14 -6.17
N LEU A 100 -0.09 4.77 -4.92
CA LEU A 100 -0.72 3.64 -4.25
C LEU A 100 -1.67 4.15 -3.16
N HIS A 101 -2.97 3.92 -3.32
CA HIS A 101 -3.97 4.25 -2.30
C HIS A 101 -3.80 3.37 -1.05
N GLY A 102 -4.14 3.90 0.11
CA GLY A 102 -4.09 3.21 1.39
C GLY A 102 -5.24 2.22 1.60
N HIS A 103 -5.19 1.51 2.75
CA HIS A 103 -6.30 0.72 3.25
C HIS A 103 -7.43 1.65 3.75
N ASP A 104 -7.08 2.58 4.63
CA ASP A 104 -7.88 3.72 5.12
C ASP A 104 -9.24 3.31 5.72
N GLY A 105 -9.43 2.03 6.09
CA GLY A 105 -10.75 1.52 6.51
C GLY A 105 -11.83 1.62 5.43
N MET A 106 -11.44 1.91 4.18
CA MET A 106 -12.34 2.17 3.06
C MET A 106 -11.97 1.31 1.85
N LYS A 107 -12.81 0.31 1.53
CA LYS A 107 -12.61 -0.61 0.40
C LYS A 107 -13.57 -0.37 -0.76
N PHE A 108 -14.68 0.32 -0.53
CA PHE A 108 -15.64 0.67 -1.59
C PHE A 108 -14.99 1.52 -2.68
N PHE A 109 -14.10 2.43 -2.27
CA PHE A 109 -13.28 3.26 -3.13
C PHE A 109 -11.81 2.84 -3.07
N GLY A 110 -11.10 2.99 -4.17
CA GLY A 110 -9.67 2.73 -4.29
C GLY A 110 -8.92 3.97 -4.80
N LYS A 111 -8.74 4.06 -6.11
CA LYS A 111 -8.05 5.17 -6.79
C LYS A 111 -8.63 6.56 -6.50
N GLU A 112 -9.95 6.64 -6.25
CA GLU A 112 -10.66 7.87 -5.92
C GLU A 112 -10.14 8.51 -4.63
N LYS A 113 -9.54 7.74 -3.73
CA LYS A 113 -9.00 8.27 -2.47
C LYS A 113 -7.85 9.25 -2.68
N ILE A 114 -7.06 9.07 -3.72
CA ILE A 114 -5.82 9.81 -3.94
C ILE A 114 -5.72 10.53 -5.29
N ALA A 115 -6.72 10.37 -6.15
CA ALA A 115 -6.74 10.98 -7.47
C ALA A 115 -8.11 11.52 -7.84
N ASP A 116 -8.15 12.55 -8.67
CA ASP A 116 -9.34 13.10 -9.32
C ASP A 116 -9.36 12.75 -10.80
N ALA A 117 -10.56 12.46 -11.31
CA ALA A 117 -10.85 12.29 -12.71
C ALA A 117 -11.94 13.28 -13.14
N ARG A 118 -12.76 12.90 -14.14
CA ARG A 118 -13.85 13.74 -14.67
C ARG A 118 -15.04 13.89 -13.74
N ASP A 119 -15.33 12.87 -12.94
CA ASP A 119 -16.52 12.83 -12.10
C ASP A 119 -16.29 13.54 -10.75
N PRO A 120 -17.34 14.07 -10.12
CA PRO A 120 -17.23 14.68 -8.80
C PRO A 120 -16.77 13.70 -7.74
N VAL A 121 -15.88 14.15 -6.85
CA VAL A 121 -15.38 13.34 -5.74
C VAL A 121 -16.51 13.07 -4.74
N PRO A 122 -16.75 11.82 -4.34
CA PRO A 122 -17.74 11.47 -3.32
C PRO A 122 -17.46 12.16 -1.97
N ALA A 123 -18.51 12.56 -1.25
CA ALA A 123 -18.37 13.30 0.01
C ALA A 123 -17.51 12.54 1.04
N VAL A 124 -17.70 11.24 1.17
CA VAL A 124 -16.91 10.40 2.09
C VAL A 124 -15.41 10.37 1.73
N VAL A 125 -15.09 10.42 0.45
CA VAL A 125 -13.70 10.51 -0.02
C VAL A 125 -13.10 11.89 0.28
N LYS A 126 -13.91 12.97 0.17
CA LYS A 126 -13.46 14.32 0.57
C LYS A 126 -13.13 14.37 2.06
N THR A 127 -13.95 13.77 2.91
CA THR A 127 -13.68 13.67 4.35
C THR A 127 -12.38 12.91 4.62
N LEU A 128 -12.21 11.74 4.02
CA LEU A 128 -10.98 10.96 4.13
C LEU A 128 -9.74 11.77 3.71
N ARG A 129 -9.83 12.49 2.58
CA ARG A 129 -8.71 13.32 2.12
C ARG A 129 -8.39 14.48 3.05
N ALA A 130 -9.41 15.06 3.69
CA ALA A 130 -9.21 16.12 4.68
C ALA A 130 -8.43 15.61 5.90
N GLU A 131 -8.71 14.40 6.32
CA GLU A 131 -8.07 13.76 7.46
C GLU A 131 -6.64 13.30 7.15
N LEU A 132 -6.42 12.64 6.01
CA LEU A 132 -5.18 11.93 5.72
C LEU A 132 -4.26 12.62 4.71
N TYR A 133 -4.81 13.39 3.77
CA TYR A 133 -4.10 13.89 2.59
C TYR A 133 -4.16 15.43 2.41
N ALA A 134 -4.43 16.17 3.51
CA ALA A 134 -4.60 17.63 3.46
C ALA A 134 -5.61 18.10 2.40
N SER A 135 -6.72 17.37 2.23
CA SER A 135 -7.77 17.61 1.22
C SER A 135 -7.31 17.49 -0.24
N ARG A 136 -6.14 16.89 -0.52
CA ARG A 136 -5.51 16.89 -1.86
C ARG A 136 -5.64 15.54 -2.57
N PRO A 137 -5.89 15.53 -3.89
CA PRO A 137 -5.66 14.38 -4.75
C PRO A 137 -4.16 14.31 -5.10
N PHE A 138 -3.31 13.83 -4.21
CA PHE A 138 -1.87 13.95 -4.32
C PHE A 138 -1.30 13.36 -5.62
N ALA A 139 -1.97 12.39 -6.22
CA ALA A 139 -1.54 11.82 -7.50
C ALA A 139 -1.67 12.82 -8.66
N ASN A 140 -2.71 13.68 -8.63
CA ASN A 140 -2.84 14.77 -9.61
C ASN A 140 -1.76 15.83 -9.42
N ASP A 141 -1.45 16.18 -8.16
CA ASP A 141 -0.40 17.14 -7.87
C ASP A 141 0.97 16.62 -8.31
N LEU A 142 1.23 15.33 -8.10
CA LEU A 142 2.45 14.67 -8.57
C LEU A 142 2.53 14.67 -10.11
N ALA A 143 1.43 14.40 -10.80
CA ALA A 143 1.38 14.46 -12.27
C ALA A 143 1.71 15.88 -12.81
N LYS A 144 1.22 16.94 -12.15
CA LYS A 144 1.54 18.34 -12.51
C LYS A 144 3.03 18.66 -12.43
N LEU A 145 3.80 17.88 -11.67
CA LEU A 145 5.26 18.04 -11.57
C LEU A 145 6.05 17.38 -12.72
N GLY A 146 5.38 16.85 -13.72
CA GLY A 146 6.03 16.29 -14.92
C GLY A 146 6.23 14.78 -14.86
N PHE A 147 5.31 14.05 -14.24
CA PHE A 147 5.28 12.58 -14.22
C PHE A 147 4.09 12.02 -14.99
N VAL A 148 4.23 10.81 -15.52
CA VAL A 148 3.08 9.97 -15.85
C VAL A 148 2.74 9.16 -14.60
N VAL A 149 1.59 9.46 -14.00
CA VAL A 149 1.16 8.83 -12.74
C VAL A 149 0.05 7.85 -13.01
N LEU A 150 0.23 6.60 -12.58
CA LEU A 150 -0.80 5.57 -12.60
C LEU A 150 -1.34 5.37 -11.20
N VAL A 151 -2.68 5.41 -11.08
CA VAL A 151 -3.43 5.07 -9.86
C VAL A 151 -4.44 3.99 -10.19
N HIS A 152 -4.34 2.83 -9.58
CA HIS A 152 -5.21 1.69 -9.89
C HIS A 152 -5.91 1.13 -8.67
N ASP A 153 -7.07 0.55 -8.90
CA ASP A 153 -7.73 -0.30 -7.93
C ASP A 153 -7.02 -1.66 -7.87
N VAL A 154 -6.91 -2.20 -6.67
CA VAL A 154 -6.25 -3.46 -6.38
C VAL A 154 -7.20 -4.40 -5.65
N PHE A 155 -6.90 -5.67 -5.62
CA PHE A 155 -7.66 -6.72 -4.92
C PHE A 155 -8.23 -6.24 -3.59
N LEU A 156 -9.52 -6.37 -3.41
CA LEU A 156 -10.42 -5.90 -2.35
C LEU A 156 -10.86 -4.42 -2.44
N TRP A 157 -10.28 -3.58 -3.28
CA TRP A 157 -10.62 -2.15 -3.34
C TRP A 157 -11.20 -1.73 -4.68
N GLY A 158 -12.14 -0.78 -4.64
CA GLY A 158 -12.70 -0.13 -5.82
C GLY A 158 -13.31 -1.11 -6.81
N SER A 159 -12.88 -1.10 -8.06
CA SER A 159 -13.34 -2.02 -9.11
C SER A 159 -12.96 -3.48 -8.87
N ARG A 160 -12.03 -3.74 -7.95
CA ARG A 160 -11.57 -5.07 -7.57
C ARG A 160 -12.22 -5.59 -6.27
N ARG A 161 -13.20 -4.87 -5.72
CA ARG A 161 -13.93 -5.31 -4.53
C ARG A 161 -14.82 -6.51 -4.82
N PHE A 162 -15.06 -7.32 -3.81
CA PHE A 162 -16.05 -8.40 -3.90
C PHE A 162 -17.46 -7.81 -4.01
N PRO A 163 -18.36 -8.37 -4.81
CA PRO A 163 -19.77 -8.00 -4.78
C PRO A 163 -20.34 -8.26 -3.36
N PHE A 164 -21.08 -7.29 -2.82
CA PHE A 164 -21.65 -7.42 -1.47
C PHE A 164 -22.56 -8.65 -1.37
N GLU A 165 -23.33 -8.92 -2.42
CA GLU A 165 -24.30 -10.01 -2.51
C GLU A 165 -23.64 -11.40 -2.46
N SER A 166 -22.36 -11.49 -2.82
CA SER A 166 -21.61 -12.75 -2.77
C SER A 166 -20.98 -13.05 -1.40
N MET A 167 -21.05 -12.11 -0.47
CA MET A 167 -20.50 -12.31 0.86
C MET A 167 -21.36 -13.29 1.67
N PRO A 168 -20.78 -14.00 2.66
CA PRO A 168 -21.51 -14.96 3.47
C PRO A 168 -22.65 -14.33 4.28
N GLU A 169 -23.69 -15.12 4.59
CA GLU A 169 -24.84 -14.69 5.38
C GLU A 169 -24.43 -14.10 6.75
N SER A 170 -23.37 -14.63 7.37
CA SER A 170 -22.82 -14.09 8.62
C SER A 170 -22.38 -12.63 8.48
N VAL A 171 -21.83 -12.23 7.32
CA VAL A 171 -21.43 -10.85 7.03
C VAL A 171 -22.65 -9.96 6.79
N HIS A 172 -23.67 -10.47 6.06
CA HIS A 172 -24.95 -9.76 5.89
C HIS A 172 -25.62 -9.50 7.24
N GLN A 173 -25.61 -10.47 8.13
CA GLN A 173 -26.17 -10.33 9.48
C GLN A 173 -25.42 -9.29 10.32
N LEU A 174 -24.10 -9.17 10.19
CA LEU A 174 -23.32 -8.10 10.83
C LEU A 174 -23.77 -6.71 10.35
N VAL A 175 -23.96 -6.54 9.05
CA VAL A 175 -24.47 -5.27 8.49
C VAL A 175 -25.88 -4.97 8.99
N ALA A 176 -26.78 -5.97 9.04
CA ALA A 176 -28.12 -5.81 9.57
C ALA A 176 -28.12 -5.38 11.04
N ASN A 177 -27.30 -6.03 11.87
CA ASN A 177 -27.11 -5.70 13.28
C ASN A 177 -26.53 -4.29 13.47
N TRP A 178 -25.55 -3.91 12.67
CA TRP A 178 -24.96 -2.57 12.68
C TRP A 178 -26.03 -1.50 12.35
N ARG A 179 -26.84 -1.68 11.28
CA ARG A 179 -27.95 -0.78 10.95
C ARG A 179 -28.91 -0.62 12.12
N LYS A 180 -29.29 -1.74 12.76
CA LYS A 180 -30.18 -1.74 13.92
C LYS A 180 -29.57 -0.97 15.10
N ALA A 181 -28.31 -1.17 15.39
CA ALA A 181 -27.59 -0.45 16.46
C ALA A 181 -27.52 1.06 16.19
N GLN A 182 -27.32 1.46 14.93
CA GLN A 182 -27.32 2.86 14.52
C GLN A 182 -28.73 3.48 14.41
N ARG A 183 -29.79 2.69 14.64
CA ARG A 183 -31.20 3.10 14.42
C ARG A 183 -31.46 3.65 13.01
N LYS A 184 -30.70 3.20 12.02
CA LYS A 184 -30.81 3.57 10.61
C LYS A 184 -31.63 2.56 9.82
N THR A 185 -32.50 3.03 8.92
CA THR A 185 -33.15 2.18 7.92
C THR A 185 -32.22 1.94 6.72
N ALA A 186 -32.61 1.01 5.86
CA ALA A 186 -31.86 0.75 4.61
C ALA A 186 -31.78 1.99 3.70
N LEU A 187 -32.81 2.86 3.73
CA LEU A 187 -32.86 4.10 2.96
C LEU A 187 -31.96 5.22 3.52
N GLN A 188 -31.55 5.09 4.79
CA GLN A 188 -30.71 6.08 5.49
C GLN A 188 -29.22 5.69 5.53
N THR A 189 -28.85 4.56 4.93
CA THR A 189 -27.49 4.10 4.83
C THR A 189 -27.05 4.03 3.38
N SER A 190 -25.90 4.61 3.06
CA SER A 190 -25.32 4.48 1.73
C SER A 190 -24.82 3.06 1.48
N GLU A 191 -24.71 2.68 0.20
CA GLU A 191 -24.09 1.42 -0.20
C GLU A 191 -22.64 1.32 0.34
N ALA A 192 -21.89 2.42 0.25
CA ALA A 192 -20.50 2.47 0.75
C ALA A 192 -20.42 2.20 2.26
N GLU A 193 -21.27 2.84 3.11
CA GLU A 193 -21.27 2.59 4.56
C GLU A 193 -21.54 1.10 4.87
N CYS A 194 -22.51 0.50 4.21
CA CYS A 194 -22.82 -0.92 4.40
C CYS A 194 -21.70 -1.81 3.95
N TYR A 195 -21.08 -1.46 2.83
CA TYR A 195 -19.94 -2.20 2.28
C TYR A 195 -18.75 -2.17 3.23
N GLU A 196 -18.41 -1.02 3.84
CA GLU A 196 -17.26 -0.94 4.75
C GLU A 196 -17.45 -1.82 6.00
N VAL A 197 -18.66 -1.84 6.57
CA VAL A 197 -18.96 -2.75 7.68
C VAL A 197 -18.79 -4.22 7.28
N ALA A 198 -19.26 -4.59 6.11
CA ALA A 198 -19.10 -5.93 5.56
C ALA A 198 -17.61 -6.24 5.27
N ALA A 199 -16.93 -5.36 4.57
CA ALA A 199 -15.57 -5.56 4.08
C ALA A 199 -14.53 -5.71 5.20
N LYS A 200 -14.70 -5.02 6.33
CA LYS A 200 -13.87 -5.20 7.52
C LYS A 200 -13.86 -6.66 8.00
N ASN A 201 -15.04 -7.28 8.07
CA ASN A 201 -15.16 -8.66 8.52
C ASN A 201 -14.84 -9.67 7.40
N HIS A 202 -15.20 -9.34 6.16
CA HIS A 202 -14.95 -10.20 5.01
C HIS A 202 -13.45 -10.37 4.73
N GLU A 203 -12.61 -9.40 5.07
CA GLU A 203 -11.15 -9.51 4.90
C GLU A 203 -10.57 -10.71 5.65
N HIS A 204 -11.05 -11.02 6.86
CA HIS A 204 -10.61 -12.19 7.62
C HIS A 204 -10.93 -13.50 6.89
N LEU A 205 -12.06 -13.57 6.19
CA LEU A 205 -12.41 -14.72 5.37
C LEU A 205 -11.52 -14.81 4.14
N VAL A 206 -11.30 -13.69 3.45
CA VAL A 206 -10.43 -13.65 2.26
C VAL A 206 -8.99 -14.03 2.62
N ALA A 207 -8.47 -13.59 3.77
CA ALA A 207 -7.14 -13.98 4.23
C ALA A 207 -7.01 -15.51 4.42
N LYS A 208 -8.07 -16.18 4.92
CA LYS A 208 -8.12 -17.66 5.00
C LYS A 208 -8.09 -18.30 3.61
N TYR A 209 -8.84 -17.76 2.64
CA TYR A 209 -8.77 -18.23 1.26
C TYR A 209 -7.37 -18.05 0.66
N CYS A 210 -6.72 -16.91 0.89
CA CYS A 210 -5.34 -16.72 0.46
C CYS A 210 -4.43 -17.82 1.01
N THR A 211 -4.53 -18.13 2.31
CA THR A 211 -3.75 -19.20 2.94
C THR A 211 -4.04 -20.58 2.33
N LEU A 212 -5.32 -20.91 2.08
CA LEU A 212 -5.71 -22.18 1.44
C LEU A 212 -5.20 -22.30 0.00
N LEU A 213 -5.03 -21.18 -0.69
CA LEU A 213 -4.52 -21.10 -2.07
C LEU A 213 -2.99 -20.95 -2.15
N GLY A 214 -2.28 -21.07 -1.01
CA GLY A 214 -0.82 -21.00 -0.96
C GLY A 214 -0.24 -19.60 -1.18
N THR A 215 -1.00 -18.57 -0.87
CA THR A 215 -0.59 -17.16 -0.97
C THR A 215 -0.97 -16.38 0.30
N SER A 216 -0.82 -15.09 0.26
CA SER A 216 -1.25 -14.15 1.30
C SER A 216 -2.00 -12.98 0.68
N LEU A 217 -2.72 -12.20 1.49
CA LEU A 217 -3.36 -10.98 1.01
C LEU A 217 -2.31 -10.03 0.41
N ALA A 218 -1.15 -9.90 1.06
CA ALA A 218 -0.01 -9.15 0.54
C ALA A 218 0.47 -9.68 -0.83
N GLY A 219 0.49 -11.01 -1.01
CA GLY A 219 0.90 -11.66 -2.25
C GLY A 219 -0.02 -11.34 -3.41
N VAL A 220 -1.33 -11.43 -3.21
CA VAL A 220 -2.34 -11.09 -4.23
C VAL A 220 -2.24 -9.63 -4.63
N VAL A 221 -2.20 -8.73 -3.64
CA VAL A 221 -2.08 -7.28 -3.86
C VAL A 221 -0.77 -6.94 -4.60
N ASN A 222 0.36 -7.49 -4.16
CA ASN A 222 1.66 -7.27 -4.81
C ASN A 222 1.69 -7.77 -6.27
N PHE A 223 1.04 -8.91 -6.56
CA PHE A 223 0.92 -9.40 -7.92
C PHE A 223 0.17 -8.40 -8.82
N GLU A 224 -0.95 -7.85 -8.36
CA GLU A 224 -1.73 -6.86 -9.11
C GLU A 224 -0.98 -5.52 -9.26
N ASP A 225 -0.25 -5.09 -8.22
CA ASP A 225 0.61 -3.91 -8.28
C ASP A 225 1.73 -4.06 -9.32
N ARG A 226 2.36 -5.23 -9.38
CA ARG A 226 3.37 -5.54 -10.41
C ARG A 226 2.78 -5.57 -11.81
N CYS A 227 1.52 -6.02 -11.96
CA CYS A 227 0.78 -5.95 -13.21
C CYS A 227 0.58 -4.48 -13.66
N ALA A 228 0.21 -3.59 -12.74
CA ALA A 228 0.10 -2.16 -13.00
C ALA A 228 1.45 -1.52 -13.39
N VAL A 229 2.55 -1.92 -12.73
CA VAL A 229 3.91 -1.51 -13.11
C VAL A 229 4.22 -1.91 -14.55
N ARG A 230 3.93 -3.16 -14.95
CA ARG A 230 4.12 -3.65 -16.34
C ARG A 230 3.32 -2.85 -17.35
N TYR A 231 2.06 -2.53 -17.01
CA TYR A 231 1.24 -1.67 -17.86
C TYR A 231 1.88 -0.30 -18.05
N LEU A 232 2.25 0.37 -16.95
CA LEU A 232 2.85 1.70 -17.03
C LEU A 232 4.15 1.69 -17.84
N GLN A 233 5.00 0.67 -17.64
CA GLN A 233 6.26 0.50 -18.36
C GLN A 233 6.06 0.30 -19.88
N SER A 234 4.96 -0.29 -20.31
CA SER A 234 4.67 -0.56 -21.73
C SER A 234 4.18 0.67 -22.51
N ARG A 235 3.90 1.76 -21.81
CA ARG A 235 3.33 2.96 -22.44
C ARG A 235 4.39 3.77 -23.19
N PRO A 236 4.08 4.29 -24.38
CA PRO A 236 5.03 5.09 -25.17
C PRO A 236 5.28 6.49 -24.58
N ASP A 237 4.39 7.00 -23.73
CA ASP A 237 4.53 8.28 -23.03
C ASP A 237 5.29 8.20 -21.71
N VAL A 238 5.71 7.00 -21.32
CA VAL A 238 6.56 6.76 -20.15
C VAL A 238 8.00 6.60 -20.58
N GLN A 239 8.89 7.32 -19.93
CA GLN A 239 10.33 7.28 -20.17
C GLN A 239 10.87 5.86 -19.87
N PRO A 240 11.66 5.28 -20.79
CA PRO A 240 12.35 4.02 -20.50
C PRO A 240 13.29 4.15 -19.29
N GLY A 241 13.23 3.19 -18.38
CA GLY A 241 14.11 3.18 -17.20
C GLY A 241 13.37 2.93 -15.91
N PRO A 242 13.98 3.29 -14.77
CA PRO A 242 13.42 3.09 -13.46
C PRO A 242 12.23 4.02 -13.21
N MET A 243 11.18 3.46 -12.56
CA MET A 243 9.98 4.19 -12.15
C MET A 243 9.94 4.39 -10.65
N GLY A 244 9.06 5.26 -10.17
CA GLY A 244 8.82 5.48 -8.76
C GLY A 244 7.55 4.81 -8.25
N CYS A 245 7.46 4.67 -6.93
CA CYS A 245 6.21 4.40 -6.25
C CYS A 245 6.09 5.19 -4.95
N VAL A 246 4.86 5.52 -4.57
CA VAL A 246 4.56 6.31 -3.36
C VAL A 246 3.19 5.94 -2.80
N GLY A 247 3.07 5.84 -1.47
CA GLY A 247 1.79 5.64 -0.82
C GLY A 247 1.85 5.78 0.69
N LEU A 248 0.70 6.14 1.28
CA LEU A 248 0.46 6.22 2.71
C LEU A 248 -0.11 4.92 3.25
N SER A 249 0.26 4.50 4.46
CA SER A 249 -0.38 3.41 5.20
C SER A 249 -0.37 2.09 4.42
N GLY A 250 -1.53 1.54 4.09
CA GLY A 250 -1.66 0.41 3.18
C GLY A 250 -0.98 0.66 1.82
N GLY A 251 -0.99 1.89 1.31
CA GLY A 251 -0.23 2.30 0.13
C GLY A 251 1.28 2.27 0.35
N GLY A 252 1.74 2.65 1.55
CA GLY A 252 3.14 2.51 1.97
C GLY A 252 3.58 1.04 2.07
N CYS A 253 2.71 0.17 2.59
CA CYS A 253 2.91 -1.28 2.59
C CYS A 253 3.11 -1.81 1.16
N ARG A 254 2.25 -1.41 0.23
CA ARG A 254 2.35 -1.75 -1.21
C ARG A 254 3.64 -1.21 -1.83
N ALA A 255 4.06 0.02 -1.47
CA ALA A 255 5.33 0.58 -1.93
C ALA A 255 6.54 -0.23 -1.45
N ALA A 256 6.55 -0.67 -0.17
CA ALA A 256 7.58 -1.54 0.38
C ALA A 256 7.64 -2.89 -0.35
N LEU A 257 6.48 -3.50 -0.60
CA LEU A 257 6.37 -4.76 -1.35
C LEU A 257 6.85 -4.61 -2.80
N LEU A 258 6.50 -3.51 -3.49
CA LEU A 258 7.01 -3.23 -4.84
C LEU A 258 8.52 -3.00 -4.83
N GLN A 259 9.05 -2.25 -3.87
CA GLN A 259 10.49 -2.04 -3.69
C GLN A 259 11.22 -3.40 -3.57
N ALA A 260 10.67 -4.33 -2.78
CA ALA A 260 11.27 -5.64 -2.57
C ALA A 260 11.20 -6.56 -3.79
N THR A 261 10.08 -6.53 -4.54
CA THR A 261 9.76 -7.57 -5.53
C THR A 261 9.93 -7.16 -6.98
N CYS A 262 9.95 -5.85 -7.28
CA CYS A 262 9.94 -5.32 -8.65
C CYS A 262 11.23 -4.56 -8.99
N ASN A 263 12.00 -5.05 -9.95
CA ASN A 263 13.26 -4.43 -10.36
C ASN A 263 13.08 -3.10 -11.10
N THR A 264 11.91 -2.87 -11.67
CA THR A 264 11.58 -1.64 -12.41
C THR A 264 11.40 -0.44 -11.46
N ILE A 265 11.07 -0.67 -10.19
CA ILE A 265 10.97 0.41 -9.20
C ILE A 265 12.38 0.86 -8.84
N GLY A 266 12.77 2.07 -9.22
CA GLY A 266 14.09 2.67 -8.96
C GLY A 266 14.09 3.68 -7.83
N ALA A 267 12.92 4.09 -7.32
CA ALA A 267 12.77 4.96 -6.17
C ALA A 267 11.45 4.68 -5.46
N ALA A 268 11.46 4.47 -4.15
CA ALA A 268 10.26 4.21 -3.38
C ALA A 268 10.09 5.21 -2.23
N VAL A 269 8.85 5.69 -2.05
CA VAL A 269 8.44 6.52 -0.92
C VAL A 269 7.41 5.75 -0.11
N ILE A 270 7.74 5.45 1.13
CA ILE A 270 6.91 4.70 2.08
C ILE A 270 6.47 5.67 3.17
N VAL A 271 5.18 5.93 3.30
CA VAL A 271 4.64 6.90 4.25
C VAL A 271 3.76 6.20 5.29
N GLY A 272 3.95 6.52 6.58
CA GLY A 272 3.05 6.17 7.66
C GLY A 272 2.75 4.66 7.79
N MET A 273 3.76 3.78 7.65
CA MET A 273 3.54 2.34 7.86
C MET A 273 4.75 1.59 8.42
N MET A 274 5.92 2.20 8.44
CA MET A 274 7.15 1.48 8.74
C MET A 274 7.36 1.35 10.26
N THR A 275 7.36 0.11 10.73
CA THR A 275 7.61 -0.28 12.11
C THR A 275 8.25 -1.65 12.16
N THR A 276 8.65 -2.11 13.34
CA THR A 276 9.01 -3.52 13.58
C THR A 276 7.83 -4.27 14.17
N HIS A 277 7.61 -5.52 13.76
CA HIS A 277 6.52 -6.37 14.26
C HIS A 277 6.52 -6.58 15.78
N PRO A 278 7.69 -6.77 16.47
CA PRO A 278 7.70 -6.92 17.92
C PRO A 278 7.00 -5.80 18.68
N GLN A 279 7.03 -4.58 18.16
CA GLN A 279 6.42 -3.42 18.81
C GLN A 279 4.88 -3.34 18.63
N LEU A 280 4.30 -4.18 17.77
CA LEU A 280 2.85 -4.28 17.58
C LEU A 280 2.18 -5.28 18.52
N LEU A 281 2.96 -6.17 19.17
CA LEU A 281 2.43 -7.32 19.93
C LEU A 281 1.53 -6.92 21.10
N ASP A 282 1.72 -5.75 21.69
CA ASP A 282 0.95 -5.33 22.86
C ASP A 282 -0.55 -5.16 22.52
N HIS A 283 -0.87 -4.34 21.50
CA HIS A 283 -2.28 -4.03 21.20
C HIS A 283 -2.56 -3.47 19.81
N GLN A 284 -1.56 -3.33 18.93
CA GLN A 284 -1.78 -2.77 17.60
C GLN A 284 -2.08 -3.82 16.50
N VAL A 285 -2.12 -5.10 16.82
CA VAL A 285 -2.31 -6.14 15.79
C VAL A 285 -3.70 -6.07 15.14
N ASP A 286 -4.75 -5.77 15.88
CA ASP A 286 -6.14 -5.79 15.41
C ASP A 286 -6.50 -4.61 14.50
N CYS A 287 -5.78 -3.49 14.59
CA CYS A 287 -6.04 -2.31 13.76
C CYS A 287 -5.48 -2.42 12.34
N HIS A 288 -4.62 -3.41 12.07
CA HIS A 288 -3.98 -3.58 10.77
C HIS A 288 -4.68 -4.59 9.88
N THR A 289 -4.56 -4.35 8.57
CA THR A 289 -4.97 -5.30 7.51
C THR A 289 -4.11 -6.57 7.52
N TRP A 290 -4.66 -7.70 7.11
CA TRP A 290 -3.93 -8.93 6.86
C TRP A 290 -2.79 -8.80 5.82
N MET A 291 -2.82 -7.75 5.00
CA MET A 291 -1.71 -7.43 4.10
C MET A 291 -0.41 -7.14 4.86
N PHE A 292 -0.51 -6.68 6.11
CA PHE A 292 0.64 -6.37 6.95
C PHE A 292 1.27 -7.61 7.62
N PHE A 293 0.59 -8.75 7.60
CA PHE A 293 1.01 -9.99 8.26
C PHE A 293 1.16 -11.16 7.27
N PRO A 294 2.11 -11.12 6.30
CA PRO A 294 2.35 -12.26 5.43
C PRO A 294 2.76 -13.48 6.26
N PRO A 295 2.06 -14.62 6.16
CA PRO A 295 2.37 -15.80 6.94
C PRO A 295 3.81 -16.28 6.69
N GLY A 296 4.58 -16.45 7.77
CA GLY A 296 5.96 -16.94 7.71
C GLY A 296 7.03 -15.85 7.60
N LEU A 297 6.68 -14.58 7.36
CA LEU A 297 7.66 -13.48 7.30
C LEU A 297 8.51 -13.41 8.57
N ALA A 298 7.90 -13.51 9.73
CA ALA A 298 8.55 -13.43 11.04
C ALA A 298 9.70 -14.44 11.25
N ARG A 299 9.77 -15.52 10.44
CA ARG A 299 10.82 -16.56 10.56
C ARG A 299 12.12 -16.18 9.86
N PHE A 300 12.14 -15.17 9.00
CA PHE A 300 13.35 -14.83 8.25
C PHE A 300 13.61 -13.32 8.11
N ALA A 301 12.64 -12.45 8.42
CA ALA A 301 12.75 -11.00 8.23
C ALA A 301 11.70 -10.24 9.02
N ASP A 302 11.82 -8.91 8.99
CA ASP A 302 10.79 -7.97 9.40
C ASP A 302 10.61 -6.88 8.32
N TRP A 303 9.61 -6.00 8.45
CA TRP A 303 9.30 -4.94 7.48
C TRP A 303 10.48 -4.04 7.09
N PRO A 304 11.34 -3.60 8.02
CA PRO A 304 12.53 -2.82 7.65
C PRO A 304 13.48 -3.58 6.71
N ASP A 305 13.61 -4.91 6.84
CA ASP A 305 14.43 -5.70 5.91
C ASP A 305 13.79 -5.82 4.54
N LEU A 306 12.44 -5.97 4.50
CA LEU A 306 11.70 -5.93 3.24
C LEU A 306 12.01 -4.64 2.48
N ALA A 307 11.83 -3.50 3.13
CA ALA A 307 12.04 -2.19 2.54
C ALA A 307 13.48 -2.00 2.05
N ALA A 308 14.46 -2.47 2.84
CA ALA A 308 15.87 -2.38 2.51
C ALA A 308 16.38 -3.47 1.56
N SER A 309 15.59 -4.51 1.26
CA SER A 309 16.05 -5.72 0.53
C SER A 309 16.66 -5.43 -0.85
N ARG A 310 16.33 -4.30 -1.47
CA ARG A 310 16.89 -3.82 -2.74
C ARG A 310 17.95 -2.73 -2.61
N ALA A 311 18.46 -2.47 -1.42
CA ALA A 311 19.55 -1.52 -1.29
C ALA A 311 20.70 -1.89 -2.28
N PRO A 312 21.29 -0.89 -2.99
CA PRO A 312 21.22 0.56 -2.76
C PRO A 312 20.11 1.30 -3.53
N SER A 313 19.03 0.66 -3.95
CA SER A 313 17.92 1.38 -4.59
C SER A 313 17.40 2.50 -3.68
N PRO A 314 17.24 3.74 -4.18
CA PRO A 314 16.80 4.87 -3.38
C PRO A 314 15.49 4.62 -2.62
N LEU A 315 15.49 4.92 -1.33
CA LEU A 315 14.37 4.71 -0.41
C LEU A 315 14.17 5.93 0.49
N LEU A 316 12.95 6.49 0.47
CA LEU A 316 12.49 7.48 1.44
C LEU A 316 11.41 6.86 2.31
N VAL A 317 11.56 6.98 3.63
CA VAL A 317 10.52 6.59 4.59
C VAL A 317 10.13 7.80 5.42
N GLN A 318 8.83 8.12 5.44
CA GLN A 318 8.26 9.19 6.24
C GLN A 318 7.41 8.60 7.37
N TYR A 319 7.65 9.06 8.59
CA TYR A 319 7.06 8.59 9.84
C TYR A 319 6.27 9.71 10.50
N ASP A 320 5.12 9.40 11.08
CA ASP A 320 4.29 10.30 11.86
C ASP A 320 4.46 9.98 13.36
N ARG A 321 5.00 10.91 14.16
CA ARG A 321 5.42 10.65 15.55
C ARG A 321 4.28 10.28 16.49
N ASP A 322 3.09 10.82 16.24
CA ASP A 322 1.89 10.61 17.06
C ASP A 322 0.90 9.64 16.43
N ASP A 323 1.38 8.80 15.50
CA ASP A 323 0.58 7.78 14.84
C ASP A 323 0.05 6.76 15.84
N GLN A 324 -1.28 6.62 15.91
CA GLN A 324 -1.94 5.68 16.81
C GLN A 324 -1.85 4.22 16.33
N LEU A 325 -1.53 4.01 15.06
CA LEU A 325 -1.42 2.68 14.45
C LEU A 325 -0.04 2.06 14.64
N PHE A 326 1.01 2.90 14.66
CA PHE A 326 2.40 2.46 14.69
C PHE A 326 3.14 3.09 15.88
N PRO A 327 3.63 2.29 16.86
CA PRO A 327 4.36 2.84 18.00
C PRO A 327 5.66 3.52 17.57
N ILE A 328 5.96 4.69 18.18
CA ILE A 328 7.20 5.44 17.87
C ILE A 328 8.46 4.60 18.09
N GLN A 329 8.49 3.74 19.12
CA GLN A 329 9.62 2.84 19.38
C GLN A 329 9.85 1.87 18.22
N GLY A 330 8.76 1.40 17.59
CA GLY A 330 8.82 0.54 16.41
C GLY A 330 9.29 1.28 15.16
N MET A 331 8.85 2.53 14.98
CA MET A 331 9.31 3.39 13.90
C MET A 331 10.82 3.67 13.99
N GLU A 332 11.30 4.04 15.18
CA GLU A 332 12.72 4.31 15.44
C GLU A 332 13.57 3.04 15.27
N ALA A 333 13.09 1.88 15.74
CA ALA A 333 13.77 0.62 15.55
C ALA A 333 13.86 0.26 14.06
N ALA A 334 12.79 0.44 13.31
CA ALA A 334 12.76 0.22 11.87
C ALA A 334 13.70 1.17 11.12
N HIS A 335 13.68 2.46 11.48
CA HIS A 335 14.60 3.46 10.91
C HIS A 335 16.07 3.08 11.11
N ARG A 336 16.45 2.74 12.34
CA ARG A 336 17.83 2.29 12.65
C ARG A 336 18.22 1.03 11.86
N ARG A 337 17.31 0.06 11.74
CA ARG A 337 17.56 -1.19 11.01
C ARG A 337 17.74 -0.95 9.51
N ILE A 338 16.90 -0.14 8.87
CA ILE A 338 17.04 0.25 7.47
C ILE A 338 18.37 1.01 7.26
N ALA A 339 18.64 2.04 8.08
CA ALA A 339 19.88 2.82 8.00
C ALA A 339 21.12 1.93 8.10
N SER A 340 21.12 0.94 9.03
CA SER A 340 22.21 -0.02 9.16
C SER A 340 22.44 -0.84 7.90
N HIS A 341 21.38 -1.29 7.21
CA HIS A 341 21.51 -2.00 5.93
C HIS A 341 22.20 -1.16 4.86
N TYR A 342 21.80 0.11 4.71
CA TYR A 342 22.39 1.01 3.73
C TYR A 342 23.82 1.42 4.08
N GLN A 343 24.15 1.55 5.37
CA GLN A 343 25.52 1.77 5.86
C GLN A 343 26.43 0.57 5.55
N GLN A 344 25.98 -0.65 5.82
CA GLN A 344 26.75 -1.88 5.60
C GLN A 344 27.13 -2.10 4.14
N ILE A 345 26.30 -1.67 3.20
CA ILE A 345 26.61 -1.74 1.76
C ILE A 345 27.37 -0.49 1.24
N GLY A 346 27.76 0.44 2.12
CA GLY A 346 28.51 1.64 1.75
C GLY A 346 27.70 2.71 0.97
N GLN A 347 26.36 2.71 1.10
CA GLN A 347 25.48 3.64 0.40
C GLN A 347 24.47 4.32 1.34
N PRO A 348 24.91 4.96 2.44
CA PRO A 348 24.00 5.53 3.44
C PRO A 348 23.08 6.59 2.86
N ASP A 349 23.52 7.39 1.88
CA ASP A 349 22.78 8.49 1.27
C ASP A 349 21.63 8.01 0.33
N ALA A 350 21.58 6.73 0.03
CA ALA A 350 20.50 6.16 -0.76
C ALA A 350 19.23 5.90 0.09
N TYR A 351 19.33 5.95 1.42
CA TYR A 351 18.21 5.90 2.35
C TYR A 351 18.02 7.23 3.05
N GLN A 352 16.77 7.67 3.16
CA GLN A 352 16.37 8.82 3.95
C GLN A 352 15.15 8.47 4.82
N GLY A 353 15.24 8.68 6.13
CA GLY A 353 14.13 8.58 7.08
C GLY A 353 13.78 9.96 7.60
N GLN A 354 12.51 10.35 7.52
CA GLN A 354 12.01 11.65 7.95
C GLN A 354 10.89 11.46 8.98
N PHE A 355 10.95 12.19 10.10
CA PHE A 355 9.96 12.14 11.16
C PHE A 355 9.20 13.47 11.26
N TYR A 356 7.87 13.39 11.22
CA TYR A 356 6.96 14.53 11.27
C TYR A 356 6.11 14.46 12.54
N ASP A 357 5.79 15.60 13.12
CA ASP A 357 4.86 15.68 14.23
C ASP A 357 3.43 15.53 13.74
N GLY A 358 2.58 14.90 14.56
CA GLY A 358 1.17 14.73 14.31
C GLY A 358 0.74 13.28 14.05
N PRO A 359 -0.58 13.09 13.86
CA PRO A 359 -1.19 11.78 13.70
C PRO A 359 -0.90 11.19 12.32
N HIS A 360 -1.37 9.97 12.10
CA HIS A 360 -1.30 9.24 10.83
C HIS A 360 -1.78 10.09 9.63
N LYS A 361 -0.87 10.48 8.73
CA LYS A 361 -1.17 11.40 7.61
C LYS A 361 -0.12 11.36 6.51
N PHE A 362 -0.46 11.96 5.38
CA PHE A 362 0.45 12.39 4.32
C PHE A 362 0.07 13.81 3.94
N ASP A 363 0.45 14.77 4.79
CA ASP A 363 0.05 16.16 4.64
C ASP A 363 0.82 16.91 3.54
N ALA A 364 0.51 18.19 3.37
CA ALA A 364 1.07 19.00 2.29
C ALA A 364 2.60 19.15 2.36
N VAL A 365 3.18 19.18 3.57
CA VAL A 365 4.64 19.28 3.78
C VAL A 365 5.31 17.97 3.37
N MET A 366 4.81 16.86 3.90
CA MET A 366 5.29 15.51 3.58
C MET A 366 5.18 15.22 2.07
N GLN A 367 4.06 15.59 1.43
CA GLN A 367 3.87 15.47 -0.02
C GLN A 367 4.89 16.28 -0.78
N ALA A 368 5.10 17.56 -0.42
CA ALA A 368 6.05 18.42 -1.11
C ALA A 368 7.49 17.87 -1.07
N GLU A 369 7.93 17.39 0.09
CA GLU A 369 9.27 16.81 0.27
C GLU A 369 9.41 15.46 -0.46
N ALA A 370 8.41 14.57 -0.38
CA ALA A 370 8.39 13.31 -1.10
C ALA A 370 8.45 13.52 -2.63
N PHE A 371 7.70 14.49 -3.15
CA PHE A 371 7.66 14.79 -4.58
C PHE A 371 8.97 15.42 -5.07
N ALA A 372 9.56 16.32 -4.29
CA ALA A 372 10.88 16.88 -4.58
C ALA A 372 11.95 15.78 -4.60
N TRP A 373 11.89 14.85 -3.64
CA TRP A 373 12.80 13.72 -3.58
C TRP A 373 12.62 12.77 -4.80
N LEU A 374 11.39 12.40 -5.16
CA LEU A 374 11.11 11.60 -6.36
C LEU A 374 11.64 12.27 -7.63
N ARG A 375 11.43 13.59 -7.75
CA ARG A 375 11.94 14.36 -8.88
C ARG A 375 13.47 14.36 -8.95
N ALA A 376 14.14 14.45 -7.81
CA ALA A 376 15.61 14.38 -7.74
C ALA A 376 16.15 12.99 -8.10
N LYS A 377 15.40 11.91 -7.81
CA LYS A 377 15.84 10.53 -8.08
C LYS A 377 15.46 10.02 -9.48
N LEU A 378 14.37 10.51 -10.08
CA LEU A 378 13.82 10.04 -11.36
C LEU A 378 13.82 11.09 -12.47
N GLY A 379 13.95 12.38 -12.13
CA GLY A 379 14.06 13.46 -13.10
C GLY A 379 15.32 13.34 -13.96
N GLU A 380 15.35 14.03 -15.08
CA GLU A 380 16.55 14.11 -15.94
C GLU A 380 17.74 14.65 -15.13
N LYS A 381 18.85 13.95 -15.25
CA LYS A 381 20.18 14.44 -14.81
C LYS A 381 20.70 15.49 -15.78
#